data_fa281d6899d00e7e03666cc0be389062
#
_entry.id   fa281d6899d00e7e03666cc0be389062
#
_cell.length_a   1.000
_cell.length_b   1.000
_cell.length_c   1.000
_cell.angle_alpha   90.00
_cell.angle_beta   90.00
_cell.angle_gamma   90.00
#
_symmetry.space_group_name_H-M   'P 1'
#
loop_
_entity.id
_entity.type
_entity.pdbx_description
1 polymer ?
#
loop_
_entity_poly.entity_id
_entity_poly.type
_entity_poly.pdbx_seq_one_letter_code
_entity_poly.pdbx_strand_id
1 'polypeptide(L)'
;MLGADGHVYVVKFQNNPQHTRVLANEFLASRIALAAGLTAPEAVLVDVSSWLVENTPELEMDLGKTRIRCQPGLQFGSRFVGGLMPGQVVDYLPEEQMTAVRNLDEFAGILALDKWTGNANGRQAVFARKQRERRYRAVFIDYGYCFHAGEWRFEDIPLRGVYYRNDVYREIAGWAAFEPWLTRLETMAAETVWAAASEIPPEWYGGDLSEMEALVEKLLARRGRIRELIVEFARSDRKPFPKWVEMRKDGEKEGWKEERWGTNMGGVN
;
A
#
# COMPACT_ATOMS: atom_id res chain seq x y z
N MET A 1 -5.19 7.03 19.63
CA MET A 1 -4.76 7.35 21.02
C MET A 1 -4.00 8.67 21.03
N LEU A 2 -4.03 9.43 22.11
CA LEU A 2 -3.18 10.61 22.31
C LEU A 2 -1.87 10.16 22.98
N GLY A 3 -0.74 10.44 22.35
CA GLY A 3 0.58 10.14 22.90
C GLY A 3 1.04 11.16 23.94
N ALA A 4 2.04 10.81 24.73
CA ALA A 4 2.66 11.71 25.72
C ALA A 4 3.36 12.92 25.05
N ASP A 5 3.70 12.81 23.78
CA ASP A 5 4.26 13.87 22.93
C ASP A 5 3.20 14.85 22.37
N GLY A 6 1.94 14.65 22.73
CA GLY A 6 0.81 15.47 22.27
C GLY A 6 0.29 15.18 20.87
N HIS A 7 0.80 14.12 20.22
CA HIS A 7 0.30 13.69 18.91
C HIS A 7 -0.74 12.58 19.02
N VAL A 8 -1.62 12.51 18.04
CA VAL A 8 -2.64 11.47 17.95
C VAL A 8 -2.13 10.35 17.05
N TYR A 9 -2.33 9.10 17.47
CA TYR A 9 -1.92 7.90 16.76
C TYR A 9 -3.09 6.94 16.56
N VAL A 10 -3.10 6.28 15.40
CA VAL A 10 -3.85 5.04 15.19
C VAL A 10 -2.95 3.91 15.63
N VAL A 11 -3.38 3.12 16.63
CA VAL A 11 -2.55 2.06 17.22
C VAL A 11 -3.11 0.70 16.84
N LYS A 12 -2.24 -0.18 16.33
CA LYS A 12 -2.52 -1.60 16.11
C LYS A 12 -1.82 -2.42 17.17
N PHE A 13 -2.57 -3.32 17.83
CA PHE A 13 -2.09 -4.09 18.97
C PHE A 13 -1.53 -5.45 18.56
N GLN A 14 -0.57 -5.98 19.33
CA GLN A 14 0.08 -7.27 19.09
C GLN A 14 -0.91 -8.44 19.05
N ASN A 15 -1.91 -8.41 19.91
CA ASN A 15 -2.94 -9.44 19.95
C ASN A 15 -4.05 -9.23 18.92
N ASN A 16 -3.73 -8.54 17.80
CA ASN A 16 -4.60 -8.44 16.64
C ASN A 16 -4.90 -9.85 16.10
N PRO A 17 -6.19 -10.19 15.84
CA PRO A 17 -6.57 -11.53 15.39
C PRO A 17 -6.02 -11.91 14.01
N GLN A 18 -5.53 -10.96 13.22
CA GLN A 18 -4.99 -11.24 11.90
C GLN A 18 -3.65 -11.98 11.94
N HIS A 19 -2.69 -11.51 12.66
CA HIS A 19 -1.38 -12.09 12.98
C HIS A 19 -0.48 -11.02 13.60
N THR A 20 0.41 -11.40 14.55
CA THR A 20 1.34 -10.45 15.19
C THR A 20 2.29 -9.80 14.17
N ARG A 21 2.78 -10.56 13.18
CA ARG A 21 3.67 -10.05 12.10
C ARG A 21 3.08 -8.90 11.27
N VAL A 22 1.76 -8.69 11.33
CA VAL A 22 1.10 -7.53 10.69
C VAL A 22 1.70 -6.22 11.21
N LEU A 23 2.10 -6.15 12.49
CA LEU A 23 2.74 -4.97 13.06
C LEU A 23 4.13 -4.74 12.46
N ALA A 24 4.91 -5.80 12.30
CA ALA A 24 6.22 -5.75 11.64
C ALA A 24 6.10 -5.29 10.18
N ASN A 25 5.10 -5.81 9.46
CA ASN A 25 4.83 -5.43 8.08
C ASN A 25 4.44 -3.96 7.96
N GLU A 26 3.54 -3.48 8.83
CA GLU A 26 3.13 -2.07 8.88
C GLU A 26 4.35 -1.17 9.08
N PHE A 27 5.20 -1.51 10.03
CA PHE A 27 6.37 -0.70 10.37
C PHE A 27 7.38 -0.67 9.21
N LEU A 28 7.82 -1.84 8.75
CA LEU A 28 8.82 -1.96 7.69
C LEU A 28 8.37 -1.30 6.39
N ALA A 29 7.17 -1.65 5.91
CA ALA A 29 6.68 -1.15 4.63
C ALA A 29 6.34 0.35 4.67
N SER A 30 5.84 0.89 5.80
CA SER A 30 5.64 2.34 5.98
C SER A 30 6.96 3.10 5.94
N ARG A 31 8.02 2.59 6.61
CA ARG A 31 9.36 3.20 6.58
C ARG A 31 9.94 3.20 5.17
N ILE A 32 9.78 2.11 4.43
CA ILE A 32 10.19 2.03 3.02
C ILE A 32 9.41 3.02 2.16
N ALA A 33 8.08 3.12 2.35
CA ALA A 33 7.24 4.08 1.64
C ALA A 33 7.71 5.52 1.83
N LEU A 34 7.98 5.91 3.09
CA LEU A 34 8.50 7.24 3.43
C LEU A 34 9.89 7.49 2.83
N ALA A 35 10.79 6.49 2.88
CA ALA A 35 12.12 6.58 2.28
C ALA A 35 12.06 6.74 0.75
N ALA A 36 11.07 6.15 0.10
CA ALA A 36 10.79 6.34 -1.33
C ALA A 36 10.14 7.71 -1.64
N GLY A 37 9.75 8.48 -0.62
CA GLY A 37 9.09 9.78 -0.77
C GLY A 37 7.59 9.69 -1.08
N LEU A 38 6.95 8.59 -0.73
CA LEU A 38 5.50 8.43 -0.80
C LEU A 38 4.82 9.09 0.41
N THR A 39 3.62 9.58 0.20
CA THR A 39 2.81 10.17 1.27
C THR A 39 2.19 9.07 2.14
N ALA A 40 2.83 8.74 3.23
CA ALA A 40 2.38 7.78 4.23
C ALA A 40 2.42 8.42 5.63
N PRO A 41 1.65 7.93 6.60
CA PRO A 41 1.79 8.34 7.99
C PRO A 41 3.16 7.93 8.54
N GLU A 42 3.67 8.72 9.48
CA GLU A 42 4.85 8.33 10.24
C GLU A 42 4.54 7.07 11.08
N ALA A 43 5.36 6.05 10.91
CA ALA A 43 5.31 4.82 11.70
C ALA A 43 6.21 4.97 12.94
N VAL A 44 5.64 4.69 14.11
CA VAL A 44 6.33 4.80 15.42
C VAL A 44 6.06 3.58 16.28
N LEU A 45 6.91 3.36 17.27
CA LEU A 45 6.65 2.43 18.36
C LEU A 45 5.89 3.19 19.47
N VAL A 46 4.76 2.63 19.89
CA VAL A 46 3.94 3.19 20.97
C VAL A 46 3.99 2.22 22.17
N ASP A 47 4.59 2.66 23.26
CA ASP A 47 4.54 1.90 24.51
C ASP A 47 3.20 2.15 25.22
N VAL A 48 2.38 1.12 25.30
CA VAL A 48 1.07 1.15 25.96
C VAL A 48 1.22 0.49 27.32
N SER A 49 1.15 1.29 28.39
CA SER A 49 1.31 0.79 29.74
C SER A 49 0.18 -0.16 30.18
N SER A 50 0.50 -1.13 31.04
CA SER A 50 -0.50 -2.02 31.65
C SER A 50 -1.54 -1.23 32.42
N TRP A 51 -1.14 -0.17 33.14
CA TRP A 51 -2.05 0.71 33.83
C TRP A 51 -3.12 1.31 32.89
N LEU A 52 -2.70 1.79 31.71
CA LEU A 52 -3.66 2.36 30.72
C LEU A 52 -4.66 1.31 30.24
N VAL A 53 -4.18 0.10 29.94
CA VAL A 53 -5.06 -1.00 29.51
C VAL A 53 -6.03 -1.39 30.60
N GLU A 54 -5.58 -1.50 31.84
CA GLU A 54 -6.42 -1.89 33.00
C GLU A 54 -7.47 -0.84 33.34
N ASN A 55 -7.13 0.47 33.19
CA ASN A 55 -7.99 1.56 33.59
C ASN A 55 -8.80 2.19 32.43
N THR A 56 -8.72 1.63 31.20
CA THR A 56 -9.48 2.09 30.05
C THR A 56 -10.32 0.94 29.49
N PRO A 57 -11.59 0.79 29.91
CA PRO A 57 -12.46 -0.31 29.48
C PRO A 57 -12.61 -0.40 27.96
N GLU A 58 -12.50 0.71 27.24
CA GLU A 58 -12.62 0.81 25.78
C GLU A 58 -11.44 0.20 25.03
N LEU A 59 -10.32 -0.11 25.71
CA LEU A 59 -9.19 -0.81 25.09
C LEU A 59 -9.47 -2.31 24.97
N GLU A 60 -10.50 -2.60 24.18
CA GLU A 60 -10.93 -3.94 23.80
C GLU A 60 -11.07 -4.05 22.29
N MET A 61 -10.76 -5.22 21.76
CA MET A 61 -11.00 -5.58 20.37
C MET A 61 -12.26 -6.43 20.27
N ASP A 62 -13.19 -6.00 19.43
CA ASP A 62 -14.40 -6.74 19.12
C ASP A 62 -14.11 -7.77 18.02
N LEU A 63 -14.25 -9.05 18.34
CA LEU A 63 -14.08 -10.18 17.41
C LEU A 63 -15.45 -10.73 16.95
N GLY A 64 -16.50 -9.94 17.08
CA GLY A 64 -17.87 -10.28 16.71
C GLY A 64 -18.60 -11.11 17.78
N LYS A 65 -18.08 -12.25 18.20
CA LYS A 65 -18.67 -13.08 19.25
C LYS A 65 -18.06 -12.88 20.63
N THR A 66 -16.85 -12.36 20.68
CA THR A 66 -16.06 -12.16 21.90
C THR A 66 -15.33 -10.84 21.84
N ARG A 67 -15.08 -10.24 23.00
CA ARG A 67 -14.18 -9.11 23.15
C ARG A 67 -12.94 -9.54 23.89
N ILE A 68 -11.81 -9.09 23.44
CA ILE A 68 -10.53 -9.35 24.11
C ILE A 68 -9.87 -8.03 24.46
N ARG A 69 -9.24 -7.97 25.65
CA ARG A 69 -8.48 -6.81 26.08
C ARG A 69 -7.26 -6.63 25.20
N CYS A 70 -6.97 -5.38 24.85
CA CYS A 70 -5.71 -5.03 24.21
C CYS A 70 -4.52 -5.40 25.11
N GLN A 71 -3.41 -5.85 24.52
CA GLN A 71 -2.20 -6.15 25.27
C GLN A 71 -1.38 -4.88 25.53
N PRO A 72 -0.77 -4.71 26.72
CA PRO A 72 0.22 -3.67 26.97
C PRO A 72 1.54 -3.97 26.25
N GLY A 73 2.49 -3.03 26.29
CA GLY A 73 3.82 -3.14 25.71
C GLY A 73 3.94 -2.38 24.39
N LEU A 74 4.99 -2.67 23.62
CA LEU A 74 5.27 -1.98 22.37
C LEU A 74 4.26 -2.35 21.28
N GLN A 75 3.55 -1.38 20.77
CA GLN A 75 2.53 -1.50 19.74
C GLN A 75 2.93 -0.69 18.50
N PHE A 76 2.40 -1.05 17.33
CA PHE A 76 2.55 -0.23 16.14
C PHE A 76 1.67 1.03 16.24
N GLY A 77 2.27 2.19 16.07
CA GLY A 77 1.59 3.47 15.95
C GLY A 77 1.73 4.08 14.56
N SER A 78 0.63 4.54 14.00
CA SER A 78 0.59 5.34 12.79
C SER A 78 0.12 6.74 13.15
N ARG A 79 0.96 7.76 12.91
CA ARG A 79 0.61 9.14 13.25
C ARG A 79 -0.64 9.56 12.51
N PHE A 80 -1.65 10.06 13.23
CA PHE A 80 -2.90 10.46 12.62
C PHE A 80 -2.69 11.62 11.64
N VAL A 81 -3.18 11.43 10.41
CA VAL A 81 -3.01 12.40 9.33
C VAL A 81 -4.26 13.24 9.18
N GLY A 82 -4.12 14.55 9.28
CA GLY A 82 -5.22 15.51 9.13
C GLY A 82 -5.69 16.09 10.44
N GLY A 83 -6.84 16.76 10.41
CA GLY A 83 -7.46 17.34 11.58
C GLY A 83 -8.63 16.51 12.10
N LEU A 84 -9.09 16.83 13.31
CA LEU A 84 -10.20 16.15 13.96
C LEU A 84 -11.59 16.67 13.55
N MET A 85 -11.63 17.71 12.69
CA MET A 85 -12.90 18.27 12.21
C MET A 85 -13.50 17.42 11.10
N PRO A 86 -14.83 17.27 11.05
CA PRO A 86 -15.51 16.55 9.99
C PRO A 86 -15.08 17.01 8.58
N GLY A 87 -14.87 16.06 7.69
CA GLY A 87 -14.46 16.32 6.30
C GLY A 87 -13.00 16.73 6.09
N GLN A 88 -12.18 16.74 7.14
CA GLN A 88 -10.74 16.93 6.99
C GLN A 88 -10.00 15.64 6.60
N VAL A 89 -10.54 14.50 7.01
CA VAL A 89 -10.09 13.16 6.57
C VAL A 89 -11.31 12.39 6.13
N VAL A 90 -11.25 11.81 4.93
CA VAL A 90 -12.28 10.94 4.37
C VAL A 90 -11.64 9.71 3.73
N ASP A 91 -12.34 8.61 3.69
CA ASP A 91 -11.90 7.34 3.09
C ASP A 91 -12.36 7.18 1.63
N TYR A 92 -13.30 8.03 1.20
CA TYR A 92 -13.86 8.03 -0.14
C TYR A 92 -13.96 9.45 -0.70
N LEU A 93 -13.65 9.61 -1.99
CA LEU A 93 -13.93 10.82 -2.77
C LEU A 93 -14.74 10.46 -4.03
N PRO A 94 -15.78 11.25 -4.38
CA PRO A 94 -16.41 11.17 -5.70
C PRO A 94 -15.39 11.37 -6.84
N GLU A 95 -15.71 10.88 -8.04
CA GLU A 95 -14.78 10.91 -9.19
C GLU A 95 -14.31 12.35 -9.51
N GLU A 96 -15.21 13.31 -9.46
CA GLU A 96 -14.91 14.72 -9.76
C GLU A 96 -13.90 15.31 -8.77
N GLN A 97 -13.92 14.85 -7.52
CA GLN A 97 -12.97 15.29 -6.50
C GLN A 97 -11.66 14.50 -6.56
N MET A 98 -11.71 13.23 -7.00
CA MET A 98 -10.52 12.39 -7.15
C MET A 98 -9.53 13.00 -8.14
N THR A 99 -9.99 13.52 -9.27
CA THR A 99 -9.14 14.20 -10.28
C THR A 99 -8.44 15.45 -9.73
N ALA A 100 -8.96 16.02 -8.65
CA ALA A 100 -8.41 17.20 -7.99
C ALA A 100 -7.48 16.88 -6.80
N VAL A 101 -7.21 15.61 -6.51
CA VAL A 101 -6.25 15.20 -5.47
C VAL A 101 -4.85 15.72 -5.86
N ARG A 102 -4.12 16.27 -4.87
CA ARG A 102 -2.84 16.97 -5.13
C ARG A 102 -1.71 16.08 -5.61
N ASN A 103 -1.72 14.84 -5.17
CA ASN A 103 -0.71 13.84 -5.42
C ASN A 103 -1.33 12.58 -6.04
N LEU A 104 -2.20 12.77 -7.01
CA LEU A 104 -2.83 11.66 -7.72
C LEU A 104 -1.79 10.77 -8.43
N ASP A 105 -0.70 11.36 -8.88
CA ASP A 105 0.46 10.71 -9.49
C ASP A 105 1.16 9.72 -8.54
N GLU A 106 1.12 9.95 -7.21
CA GLU A 106 1.69 9.00 -6.24
C GLU A 106 1.02 7.61 -6.25
N PHE A 107 -0.17 7.47 -6.86
CA PHE A 107 -0.79 6.14 -7.05
C PHE A 107 0.04 5.23 -7.95
N ALA A 108 0.83 5.77 -8.88
CA ALA A 108 1.81 4.99 -9.62
C ALA A 108 2.98 4.54 -8.71
N GLY A 109 3.49 5.43 -7.87
CA GLY A 109 4.57 5.12 -6.94
C GLY A 109 4.18 4.08 -5.91
N ILE A 110 2.99 4.20 -5.29
CA ILE A 110 2.52 3.21 -4.32
C ILE A 110 2.24 1.86 -4.97
N LEU A 111 1.75 1.82 -6.21
CA LEU A 111 1.61 0.58 -6.97
C LEU A 111 2.97 -0.12 -7.14
N ALA A 112 4.01 0.62 -7.48
CA ALA A 112 5.37 0.05 -7.58
C ALA A 112 5.85 -0.53 -6.24
N LEU A 113 5.61 0.18 -5.13
CA LEU A 113 5.91 -0.32 -3.79
C LEU A 113 5.13 -1.60 -3.46
N ASP A 114 3.83 -1.62 -3.73
CA ASP A 114 2.99 -2.79 -3.46
C ASP A 114 3.39 -4.02 -4.26
N LYS A 115 3.83 -3.84 -5.51
CA LYS A 115 4.41 -4.90 -6.32
C LYS A 115 5.73 -5.40 -5.75
N TRP A 116 6.59 -4.51 -5.30
CA TRP A 116 7.84 -4.88 -4.68
C TRP A 116 7.64 -5.65 -3.37
N THR A 117 6.79 -5.11 -2.48
CA THR A 117 6.53 -5.70 -1.17
C THR A 117 5.60 -6.91 -1.20
N GLY A 118 5.01 -7.25 -2.36
CA GLY A 118 4.06 -8.36 -2.47
C GLY A 118 2.84 -8.17 -1.57
N ASN A 119 2.25 -6.97 -1.56
CA ASN A 119 1.06 -6.68 -0.77
C ASN A 119 -0.09 -7.59 -1.19
N ALA A 120 -0.53 -8.45 -0.28
CA ALA A 120 -1.56 -9.46 -0.56
C ALA A 120 -2.99 -8.92 -0.57
N ASN A 121 -3.21 -7.69 -0.09
CA ASN A 121 -4.52 -7.04 -0.05
C ASN A 121 -4.63 -5.90 -1.08
N GLY A 122 -5.81 -5.30 -1.21
CA GLY A 122 -5.99 -4.05 -1.93
C GLY A 122 -5.31 -2.88 -1.20
N ARG A 123 -4.70 -1.95 -1.97
CA ARG A 123 -4.12 -0.73 -1.39
C ARG A 123 -5.23 0.14 -0.80
N GLN A 124 -5.02 0.62 0.41
CA GLN A 124 -5.89 1.57 1.09
C GLN A 124 -5.28 2.97 1.12
N ALA A 125 -6.12 3.97 1.00
CA ALA A 125 -5.75 5.37 1.14
C ALA A 125 -6.86 6.13 1.86
N VAL A 126 -6.48 7.13 2.64
CA VAL A 126 -7.38 8.17 3.12
C VAL A 126 -7.02 9.49 2.44
N PHE A 127 -8.00 10.37 2.34
CA PHE A 127 -7.82 11.68 1.72
C PHE A 127 -7.90 12.74 2.81
N ALA A 128 -6.76 13.42 3.03
CA ALA A 128 -6.64 14.42 4.09
C ALA A 128 -6.47 15.82 3.49
N ARG A 129 -7.02 16.83 4.20
CA ARG A 129 -6.79 18.25 3.92
C ARG A 129 -6.78 19.07 5.20
N LYS A 130 -6.04 20.15 5.21
CA LYS A 130 -6.10 21.12 6.30
C LYS A 130 -7.39 21.96 6.20
N GLN A 131 -7.82 22.55 7.30
CA GLN A 131 -9.09 23.28 7.43
C GLN A 131 -9.35 24.35 6.34
N ARG A 132 -8.28 24.99 5.82
CA ARG A 132 -8.38 26.03 4.78
C ARG A 132 -8.03 25.55 3.38
N GLU A 133 -7.70 24.26 3.22
CA GLU A 133 -7.35 23.69 1.91
C GLU A 133 -8.59 23.20 1.19
N ARG A 134 -8.66 23.50 -0.11
CA ARG A 134 -9.78 23.05 -0.97
C ARG A 134 -9.54 21.64 -1.54
N ARG A 135 -8.27 21.27 -1.73
CA ARG A 135 -7.88 20.01 -2.38
C ARG A 135 -7.35 19.02 -1.35
N TYR A 136 -7.76 17.79 -1.50
CA TYR A 136 -7.26 16.70 -0.70
C TYR A 136 -5.87 16.24 -1.17
N ARG A 137 -5.16 15.59 -0.25
CA ARG A 137 -3.98 14.78 -0.51
C ARG A 137 -4.31 13.34 -0.15
N ALA A 138 -3.96 12.38 -1.02
CA ALA A 138 -4.00 10.97 -0.69
C ALA A 138 -2.88 10.65 0.30
N VAL A 139 -3.20 9.84 1.31
CA VAL A 139 -2.25 9.31 2.29
C VAL A 139 -2.44 7.81 2.30
N PHE A 140 -1.39 7.08 1.94
CA PHE A 140 -1.44 5.62 1.84
C PHE A 140 -1.27 5.00 3.22
N ILE A 141 -2.20 4.12 3.57
CA ILE A 141 -2.28 3.48 4.88
C ILE A 141 -2.42 1.96 4.75
N ASP A 142 -2.34 1.25 5.86
CA ASP A 142 -2.57 -0.20 5.96
C ASP A 142 -1.59 -1.05 5.12
N TYR A 143 -0.39 -1.20 5.65
CA TYR A 143 0.68 -1.98 5.05
C TYR A 143 0.80 -3.40 5.65
N GLY A 144 -0.10 -3.78 6.55
CA GLY A 144 -0.04 -5.03 7.29
C GLY A 144 -0.04 -6.29 6.44
N TYR A 145 -0.56 -6.20 5.22
CA TYR A 145 -0.59 -7.31 4.26
C TYR A 145 0.57 -7.30 3.26
N CYS A 146 1.53 -6.37 3.39
CA CYS A 146 2.81 -6.49 2.70
C CYS A 146 3.51 -7.80 3.12
N PHE A 147 4.40 -8.30 2.27
CA PHE A 147 5.14 -9.55 2.47
C PHE A 147 4.22 -10.78 2.65
N HIS A 148 3.01 -10.74 2.08
CA HIS A 148 1.98 -11.75 2.20
C HIS A 148 1.52 -11.98 3.65
N ALA A 149 1.19 -10.91 4.36
CA ALA A 149 0.72 -10.90 5.74
C ALA A 149 1.69 -11.61 6.72
N GLY A 150 1.18 -12.58 7.50
CA GLY A 150 2.01 -13.30 8.48
C GLY A 150 2.95 -14.36 7.91
N GLU A 151 2.89 -14.66 6.62
CA GLU A 151 3.62 -15.79 6.03
C GLU A 151 5.03 -15.45 5.55
N TRP A 152 5.33 -14.17 5.33
CA TRP A 152 6.63 -13.67 4.85
C TRP A 152 7.15 -14.41 3.62
N ARG A 153 6.23 -14.58 2.69
CA ARG A 153 6.50 -15.10 1.35
C ARG A 153 6.03 -14.12 0.29
N PHE A 154 6.45 -14.31 -0.94
CA PHE A 154 6.05 -13.44 -2.05
C PHE A 154 5.29 -14.25 -3.09
N GLU A 155 4.00 -14.05 -3.15
CA GLU A 155 3.11 -14.56 -4.17
C GLU A 155 2.78 -13.46 -5.17
N ASP A 156 3.24 -13.64 -6.42
CA ASP A 156 3.07 -12.63 -7.46
C ASP A 156 1.70 -12.82 -8.13
N ILE A 157 0.71 -12.08 -7.65
CA ILE A 157 -0.64 -12.08 -8.20
C ILE A 157 -0.92 -10.68 -8.77
N PRO A 158 -1.19 -10.55 -10.10
CA PRO A 158 -1.28 -9.24 -10.76
C PRO A 158 -2.29 -8.28 -10.14
N LEU A 159 -3.40 -8.79 -9.61
CA LEU A 159 -4.48 -7.96 -9.05
C LEU A 159 -4.34 -7.65 -7.55
N ARG A 160 -3.31 -8.17 -6.87
CA ARG A 160 -3.01 -7.83 -5.47
C ARG A 160 -2.17 -6.56 -5.39
N GLY A 161 -2.24 -5.85 -4.27
CA GLY A 161 -1.51 -4.60 -4.03
C GLY A 161 -1.95 -3.47 -4.95
N VAL A 162 -3.22 -3.44 -5.36
CA VAL A 162 -3.74 -2.40 -6.25
C VAL A 162 -4.86 -1.61 -5.57
N TYR A 163 -4.94 -0.33 -5.87
CA TYR A 163 -6.09 0.46 -5.43
C TYR A 163 -7.34 0.03 -6.18
N TYR A 164 -8.49 0.01 -5.49
CA TYR A 164 -9.71 -0.59 -6.05
C TYR A 164 -10.29 0.17 -7.26
N ARG A 165 -9.97 1.45 -7.42
CA ARG A 165 -10.45 2.31 -8.51
C ARG A 165 -9.39 2.48 -9.60
N ASN A 166 -9.78 2.21 -10.85
CA ASN A 166 -8.88 2.37 -12.00
C ASN A 166 -8.67 3.83 -12.43
N ASP A 167 -9.55 4.74 -12.06
CA ASP A 167 -9.46 6.15 -12.43
C ASP A 167 -8.16 6.81 -11.95
N VAL A 168 -7.59 6.34 -10.83
CA VAL A 168 -6.29 6.82 -10.33
C VAL A 168 -5.11 6.46 -11.24
N TYR A 169 -5.26 5.46 -12.11
CA TYR A 169 -4.24 4.99 -13.05
C TYR A 169 -4.46 5.47 -14.48
N ARG A 170 -5.56 6.16 -14.76
CA ARG A 170 -6.00 6.54 -16.13
C ARG A 170 -4.98 7.35 -16.91
N GLU A 171 -4.20 8.19 -16.20
CA GLU A 171 -3.23 9.09 -16.82
C GLU A 171 -1.85 8.46 -17.02
N ILE A 172 -1.63 7.24 -16.56
CA ILE A 172 -0.37 6.53 -16.74
C ILE A 172 -0.18 6.16 -18.21
N ALA A 173 0.77 6.84 -18.87
CA ALA A 173 1.05 6.67 -20.29
C ALA A 173 2.37 5.92 -20.59
N GLY A 174 3.14 5.56 -19.57
CA GLY A 174 4.43 4.88 -19.67
C GLY A 174 5.24 5.00 -18.39
N TRP A 175 6.48 4.55 -18.43
CA TRP A 175 7.38 4.47 -17.27
C TRP A 175 7.63 5.82 -16.57
N ALA A 176 7.63 6.92 -17.34
CA ALA A 176 7.82 8.25 -16.76
C ALA A 176 6.79 8.62 -15.68
N ALA A 177 5.58 8.04 -15.72
CA ALA A 177 4.54 8.26 -14.71
C ALA A 177 4.88 7.62 -13.35
N PHE A 178 5.82 6.69 -13.29
CA PHE A 178 6.25 6.03 -12.06
C PHE A 178 7.43 6.76 -11.39
N GLU A 179 8.00 7.75 -12.06
CA GLU A 179 9.12 8.49 -11.49
C GLU A 179 8.65 9.64 -10.56
N PRO A 180 9.42 9.92 -9.50
CA PRO A 180 10.75 9.40 -9.16
C PRO A 180 10.72 8.13 -8.29
N TRP A 181 9.54 7.60 -7.95
CA TRP A 181 9.40 6.51 -6.97
C TRP A 181 10.02 5.21 -7.46
N LEU A 182 9.83 4.85 -8.74
CA LEU A 182 10.36 3.62 -9.30
C LEU A 182 11.89 3.58 -9.19
N THR A 183 12.56 4.64 -9.62
CA THR A 183 14.02 4.76 -9.47
C THR A 183 14.44 4.68 -8.00
N ARG A 184 13.74 5.36 -7.10
CA ARG A 184 14.07 5.32 -5.66
C ARG A 184 13.90 3.93 -5.05
N LEU A 185 12.88 3.18 -5.45
CA LEU A 185 12.65 1.81 -4.98
C LEU A 185 13.70 0.85 -5.55
N GLU A 186 14.01 0.93 -6.86
CA GLU A 186 14.99 0.09 -7.53
C GLU A 186 16.41 0.31 -7.01
N THR A 187 16.75 1.54 -6.61
CA THR A 187 18.09 1.93 -6.13
C THR A 187 18.18 2.13 -4.61
N MET A 188 17.12 1.83 -3.86
CA MET A 188 17.12 1.99 -2.41
C MET A 188 18.28 1.22 -1.78
N ALA A 189 19.09 1.90 -0.97
CA ALA A 189 20.21 1.27 -0.29
C ALA A 189 19.73 0.12 0.61
N ALA A 190 20.46 -0.98 0.64
CA ALA A 190 20.12 -2.11 1.51
C ALA A 190 20.11 -1.70 2.98
N GLU A 191 21.01 -0.82 3.36
CA GLU A 191 21.14 -0.27 4.71
C GLU A 191 19.86 0.44 5.18
N THR A 192 19.12 1.10 4.26
CA THR A 192 17.84 1.74 4.59
C THR A 192 16.79 0.71 5.01
N VAL A 193 16.73 -0.42 4.31
CA VAL A 193 15.78 -1.51 4.62
C VAL A 193 16.19 -2.21 5.92
N TRP A 194 17.49 -2.50 6.08
CA TRP A 194 18.04 -3.13 7.29
C TRP A 194 17.86 -2.24 8.54
N ALA A 195 18.09 -0.93 8.42
CA ALA A 195 17.87 0.01 9.51
C ALA A 195 16.40 -0.01 9.97
N ALA A 196 15.45 0.03 9.03
CA ALA A 196 14.03 -0.06 9.37
C ALA A 196 13.66 -1.41 10.01
N ALA A 197 14.21 -2.52 9.51
CA ALA A 197 13.97 -3.86 10.07
C ALA A 197 14.54 -4.00 11.48
N SER A 198 15.70 -3.41 11.76
CA SER A 198 16.35 -3.49 13.08
C SER A 198 15.61 -2.73 14.19
N GLU A 199 14.73 -1.80 13.85
CA GLU A 199 13.87 -1.08 14.81
C GLU A 199 12.63 -1.92 15.23
N ILE A 200 12.32 -3.03 14.53
CA ILE A 200 11.12 -3.83 14.79
C ILE A 200 11.28 -4.65 16.07
N PRO A 201 10.36 -4.53 17.04
CA PRO A 201 10.39 -5.32 18.26
C PRO A 201 10.36 -6.83 17.98
N PRO A 202 11.26 -7.62 18.58
CA PRO A 202 11.33 -9.07 18.36
C PRO A 202 10.01 -9.80 18.66
N GLU A 203 9.23 -9.32 19.60
CA GLU A 203 7.94 -9.90 19.97
C GLU A 203 6.91 -9.86 18.82
N TRP A 204 7.07 -8.98 17.83
CA TRP A 204 6.16 -8.89 16.69
C TRP A 204 6.38 -9.99 15.64
N TYR A 205 7.50 -10.70 15.73
CA TYR A 205 7.81 -11.83 14.82
C TYR A 205 8.29 -13.10 15.56
N GLY A 206 7.99 -13.17 16.87
CA GLY A 206 8.32 -14.36 17.68
C GLY A 206 9.79 -14.49 18.05
N GLY A 207 10.58 -13.43 17.89
CA GLY A 207 12.01 -13.39 18.20
C GLY A 207 12.90 -14.16 17.23
N ASP A 208 12.35 -14.70 16.14
CA ASP A 208 13.13 -15.40 15.12
C ASP A 208 13.84 -14.42 14.17
N LEU A 209 15.05 -14.04 14.57
CA LEU A 209 15.88 -13.11 13.80
C LEU A 209 16.21 -13.66 12.41
N SER A 210 16.37 -14.98 12.26
CA SER A 210 16.69 -15.59 10.96
C SER A 210 15.54 -15.46 9.96
N GLU A 211 14.29 -15.50 10.42
CA GLU A 211 13.12 -15.20 9.55
C GLU A 211 13.07 -13.74 9.13
N MET A 212 13.40 -12.79 10.01
CA MET A 212 13.47 -11.37 9.66
C MET A 212 14.59 -11.11 8.64
N GLU A 213 15.76 -11.70 8.84
CA GLU A 213 16.88 -11.62 7.89
C GLU A 213 16.48 -12.17 6.52
N ALA A 214 15.88 -13.37 6.50
CA ALA A 214 15.40 -13.99 5.26
C ALA A 214 14.33 -13.13 4.56
N LEU A 215 13.43 -12.46 5.31
CA LEU A 215 12.45 -11.53 4.73
C LEU A 215 13.16 -10.37 4.02
N VAL A 216 14.11 -9.71 4.70
CA VAL A 216 14.83 -8.55 4.14
C VAL A 216 15.64 -8.95 2.91
N GLU A 217 16.36 -10.08 2.95
CA GLU A 217 17.13 -10.59 1.81
C GLU A 217 16.23 -10.86 0.58
N LYS A 218 15.10 -11.56 0.78
CA LYS A 218 14.12 -11.80 -0.28
C LYS A 218 13.57 -10.47 -0.84
N LEU A 219 13.24 -9.53 0.02
CA LEU A 219 12.75 -8.21 -0.39
C LEU A 219 13.78 -7.49 -1.25
N LEU A 220 15.04 -7.46 -0.82
CA LEU A 220 16.13 -6.84 -1.57
C LEU A 220 16.35 -7.51 -2.93
N ALA A 221 16.30 -8.83 -3.00
CA ALA A 221 16.43 -9.57 -4.24
C ALA A 221 15.30 -9.26 -5.25
N ARG A 222 14.11 -8.93 -4.77
CA ARG A 222 12.93 -8.63 -5.62
C ARG A 222 12.97 -7.26 -6.30
N ARG A 223 13.87 -6.34 -5.92
CA ARG A 223 13.93 -4.98 -6.49
C ARG A 223 13.96 -4.96 -8.02
N GLY A 224 14.74 -5.85 -8.62
CA GLY A 224 14.84 -5.94 -10.09
C GLY A 224 13.57 -6.43 -10.80
N ARG A 225 12.56 -6.91 -10.07
CA ARG A 225 11.31 -7.43 -10.63
C ARG A 225 10.16 -6.44 -10.65
N ILE A 226 10.32 -5.24 -10.08
CA ILE A 226 9.23 -4.27 -9.93
C ILE A 226 8.57 -3.98 -11.28
N ARG A 227 9.37 -3.73 -12.34
CA ARG A 227 8.85 -3.43 -13.69
C ARG A 227 8.09 -4.60 -14.28
N GLU A 228 8.60 -5.81 -14.17
CA GLU A 228 7.92 -7.04 -14.61
C GLU A 228 6.53 -7.15 -13.97
N LEU A 229 6.44 -7.00 -12.65
CA LEU A 229 5.19 -7.10 -11.90
C LEU A 229 4.18 -5.98 -12.25
N ILE A 230 4.65 -4.78 -12.56
CA ILE A 230 3.80 -3.70 -13.09
C ILE A 230 3.25 -4.07 -14.47
N VAL A 231 4.07 -4.65 -15.35
CA VAL A 231 3.65 -5.09 -16.69
C VAL A 231 2.61 -6.22 -16.59
N GLU A 232 2.77 -7.17 -15.66
CA GLU A 232 1.77 -8.21 -15.42
C GLU A 232 0.41 -7.61 -15.00
N PHE A 233 0.42 -6.60 -14.13
CA PHE A 233 -0.81 -5.89 -13.78
C PHE A 233 -1.40 -5.13 -14.98
N ALA A 234 -0.57 -4.46 -15.76
CA ALA A 234 -1.00 -3.73 -16.95
C ALA A 234 -1.68 -4.62 -18.00
N ARG A 235 -1.22 -5.88 -18.12
CA ARG A 235 -1.78 -6.91 -19.04
C ARG A 235 -3.00 -7.63 -18.48
N SER A 236 -3.36 -7.41 -17.23
CA SER A 236 -4.53 -8.04 -16.61
C SER A 236 -5.84 -7.60 -17.29
N ASP A 237 -6.91 -8.37 -17.10
CA ASP A 237 -8.26 -8.05 -17.60
C ASP A 237 -8.79 -6.69 -17.11
N ARG A 238 -8.19 -6.15 -16.06
CA ARG A 238 -8.53 -4.85 -15.50
C ARG A 238 -8.14 -3.68 -16.40
N LYS A 239 -7.13 -3.85 -17.30
CA LYS A 239 -6.63 -2.85 -18.26
C LYS A 239 -6.42 -1.47 -17.60
N PRO A 240 -5.61 -1.36 -16.55
CA PRO A 240 -5.55 -0.18 -15.69
C PRO A 240 -4.96 1.05 -16.38
N PHE A 241 -4.15 0.88 -17.43
CA PHE A 241 -3.38 1.93 -18.10
C PHE A 241 -3.84 2.15 -19.54
N PRO A 242 -5.00 2.76 -19.79
CA PRO A 242 -5.56 2.89 -21.15
C PRO A 242 -4.72 3.77 -22.07
N LYS A 243 -3.84 4.63 -21.52
CA LYS A 243 -2.97 5.54 -22.27
C LYS A 243 -1.56 5.02 -22.51
N TRP A 244 -1.19 3.85 -22.00
CA TRP A 244 0.19 3.34 -22.10
C TRP A 244 0.56 2.96 -23.53
N VAL A 245 1.40 3.78 -24.17
CA VAL A 245 1.73 3.68 -25.60
C VAL A 245 2.64 2.47 -25.91
N GLU A 246 3.58 2.14 -25.03
CA GLU A 246 4.50 1.02 -25.24
C GLU A 246 3.78 -0.33 -25.27
N MET A 247 2.75 -0.50 -24.42
CA MET A 247 1.92 -1.69 -24.39
C MET A 247 1.06 -1.85 -25.66
N ARG A 248 0.70 -0.73 -26.32
CA ARG A 248 -0.05 -0.77 -27.58
C ARG A 248 0.83 -1.28 -28.73
N LYS A 249 2.11 -0.90 -28.79
CA LYS A 249 3.05 -1.34 -29.84
C LYS A 249 3.34 -2.83 -29.79
N ASP A 250 3.42 -3.40 -28.60
CA ASP A 250 3.64 -4.84 -28.43
C ASP A 250 2.37 -5.66 -28.79
N GLY A 251 1.18 -5.13 -28.56
CA GLY A 251 -0.10 -5.73 -28.96
C GLY A 251 -0.39 -5.63 -30.46
N GLU A 252 0.09 -4.58 -31.15
CA GLU A 252 -0.06 -4.45 -32.59
C GLU A 252 0.88 -5.36 -33.40
N LYS A 253 1.93 -5.90 -32.80
CA LYS A 253 2.81 -6.90 -33.45
C LYS A 253 2.22 -8.30 -33.47
N GLU A 254 1.26 -8.62 -32.61
CA GLU A 254 0.48 -9.85 -32.67
C GLU A 254 -0.87 -9.59 -33.37
N GLY A 255 -0.82 -9.69 -34.69
CA GLY A 255 -1.85 -9.53 -35.70
C GLY A 255 -3.32 -9.68 -35.28
N TRP A 256 -4.00 -8.57 -35.17
CA TRP A 256 -5.43 -8.53 -35.46
C TRP A 256 -5.60 -8.18 -36.95
N LYS A 257 -5.66 -9.22 -37.81
CA LYS A 257 -6.33 -9.10 -39.09
C LYS A 257 -7.82 -9.04 -38.80
N GLU A 258 -8.41 -7.87 -38.91
CA GLU A 258 -9.84 -7.73 -39.14
C GLU A 258 -10.20 -8.49 -40.41
N GLU A 259 -10.77 -9.67 -40.30
CA GLU A 259 -11.52 -10.26 -41.41
C GLU A 259 -12.72 -9.36 -41.68
N ARG A 260 -12.60 -8.52 -42.73
CA ARG A 260 -13.73 -7.83 -43.33
C ARG A 260 -14.68 -8.89 -43.85
N TRP A 261 -15.77 -9.09 -43.17
CA TRP A 261 -16.93 -9.75 -43.72
C TRP A 261 -17.49 -8.87 -44.84
N GLY A 262 -17.07 -9.15 -46.07
CA GLY A 262 -17.63 -8.57 -47.27
C GLY A 262 -19.05 -9.09 -47.43
N THR A 263 -20.00 -8.19 -47.28
CA THR A 263 -21.35 -8.36 -47.76
C THR A 263 -21.32 -8.53 -49.29
N ASN A 264 -21.51 -9.74 -49.76
CA ASN A 264 -21.81 -9.99 -51.16
C ASN A 264 -23.28 -10.35 -51.26
N MET A 265 -24.12 -9.31 -51.45
CA MET A 265 -25.46 -9.45 -52.00
C MET A 265 -25.30 -9.43 -53.50
N GLY A 266 -25.24 -10.58 -54.10
CA GLY A 266 -25.39 -10.77 -55.54
C GLY A 266 -26.71 -11.50 -55.78
N GLY A 267 -27.69 -10.79 -56.26
CA GLY A 267 -28.88 -11.37 -56.83
C GLY A 267 -28.59 -12.06 -58.14
N VAL A 268 -29.45 -12.96 -58.55
CA VAL A 268 -30.03 -13.06 -59.90
C VAL A 268 -30.80 -14.36 -60.02
N ASN A 269 -32.03 -14.19 -60.51
CA ASN A 269 -32.98 -15.11 -61.12
C ASN A 269 -33.60 -16.25 -60.32
#